data_58d97bb261d3d2d454db40f0672b8bf4
#
_entry.id   58d97bb261d3d2d454db40f0672b8bf4
#
_cell.length_a   1.000
_cell.length_b   1.000
_cell.length_c   1.000
_cell.angle_alpha   90.00
_cell.angle_beta   90.00
_cell.angle_gamma   90.00
#
_symmetry.space_group_name_H-M   'P 1'
#
loop_
_entity.id
_entity.type
_entity.pdbx_description
1 polymer ?
#
loop_
_entity_poly.entity_id
_entity_poly.type
_entity_poly.pdbx_seq_one_letter_code
_entity_poly.pdbx_strand_id
1 'polypeptide(L)'
;MNKAAFQSQHNVNISGGTSNMKYFVSAGLFTQGGMFKQFNATDDFNFDYKRYNYRANLDFDVTKTTLLSVNIGGRIETKRTPESGEDQNQLFRKLYWAVPFAGAGIVNGERVVSNSEVLPFTGVDGLSSYYGKGFQTKTTNVLNVDLALNQKLDFITKGLSVKLKGAYNSEYANTKKASSSKAYYTPVANADGSISLRKYGTDSQLSYGEPDNGFSKARNWYMELALNYARKFGDHNVTALLSLIHI
;
A
#
# COMPACT_ATOMS: atom_id res chain seq x y z
N MET A 1 -13.18 8.38 18.38
CA MET A 1 -12.92 8.34 16.93
C MET A 1 -13.27 9.69 16.32
N ASN A 2 -12.66 10.07 15.21
CA ASN A 2 -13.07 11.24 14.42
C ASN A 2 -14.45 10.97 13.79
N LYS A 3 -15.23 12.03 13.53
CA LYS A 3 -16.56 11.89 12.91
C LYS A 3 -16.46 11.43 11.45
N ALA A 4 -15.34 11.74 10.77
CA ALA A 4 -15.07 11.34 9.39
C ALA A 4 -13.55 11.24 9.16
N ALA A 5 -13.16 10.43 8.16
CA ALA A 5 -11.84 10.42 7.59
C ALA A 5 -11.90 11.10 6.22
N PHE A 6 -10.93 11.98 5.95
CA PHE A 6 -10.85 12.65 4.66
C PHE A 6 -10.21 11.71 3.63
N GLN A 7 -10.80 11.67 2.43
CA GLN A 7 -10.27 10.93 1.28
C GLN A 7 -10.28 11.83 0.07
N SER A 8 -9.20 11.80 -0.72
CA SER A 8 -9.15 12.51 -2.00
C SER A 8 -8.51 11.65 -3.08
N GLN A 9 -8.92 11.86 -4.33
CA GLN A 9 -8.37 11.21 -5.50
C GLN A 9 -8.24 12.22 -6.64
N HIS A 10 -7.06 12.28 -7.23
CA HIS A 10 -6.74 13.14 -8.37
C HIS A 10 -6.09 12.31 -9.46
N ASN A 11 -6.52 12.50 -10.71
CA ASN A 11 -5.94 11.82 -11.86
C ASN A 11 -5.72 12.84 -12.99
N VAL A 12 -4.57 12.74 -13.65
CA VAL A 12 -4.22 13.52 -14.82
C VAL A 12 -3.80 12.57 -15.93
N ASN A 13 -4.37 12.75 -17.13
CA ASN A 13 -4.08 11.95 -18.29
C ASN A 13 -3.71 12.85 -19.45
N ILE A 14 -2.68 12.48 -20.20
CA ILE A 14 -2.23 13.15 -21.41
C ILE A 14 -2.10 12.09 -22.49
N SER A 15 -2.70 12.34 -23.65
CA SER A 15 -2.56 11.47 -24.81
C SER A 15 -2.33 12.31 -26.06
N GLY A 16 -1.60 11.76 -27.01
CA GLY A 16 -1.32 12.42 -28.26
C GLY A 16 -0.59 11.48 -29.22
N GLY A 17 -0.22 12.04 -30.36
CA GLY A 17 0.53 11.26 -31.34
C GLY A 17 0.87 12.07 -32.57
N THR A 18 1.70 11.46 -33.41
CA THR A 18 2.07 11.88 -34.75
C THR A 18 1.70 10.78 -35.74
N SER A 19 2.10 10.90 -36.98
CA SER A 19 1.89 9.86 -38.02
C SER A 19 2.51 8.51 -37.66
N ASN A 20 3.58 8.51 -36.86
CA ASN A 20 4.38 7.31 -36.55
C ASN A 20 4.54 7.04 -35.07
N MET A 21 3.88 7.83 -34.19
CA MET A 21 3.97 7.63 -32.74
C MET A 21 2.63 7.93 -32.09
N LYS A 22 2.22 7.09 -31.13
CA LYS A 22 1.08 7.33 -30.24
C LYS A 22 1.56 7.18 -28.81
N TYR A 23 1.11 8.07 -27.92
CA TYR A 23 1.45 7.99 -26.52
C TYR A 23 0.25 8.28 -25.63
N PHE A 24 0.28 7.68 -24.46
CA PHE A 24 -0.63 7.94 -23.36
C PHE A 24 0.20 7.95 -22.07
N VAL A 25 0.04 9.01 -21.27
CA VAL A 25 0.66 9.13 -19.94
C VAL A 25 -0.42 9.45 -18.93
N SER A 26 -0.37 8.78 -17.78
CA SER A 26 -1.31 8.96 -16.68
C SER A 26 -0.56 9.04 -15.36
N ALA A 27 -0.97 9.96 -14.50
CA ALA A 27 -0.54 10.04 -13.12
C ALA A 27 -1.75 10.20 -12.20
N GLY A 28 -1.75 9.50 -11.09
CA GLY A 28 -2.83 9.54 -10.10
C GLY A 28 -2.29 9.63 -8.68
N LEU A 29 -2.99 10.40 -7.85
CA LEU A 29 -2.74 10.51 -6.42
C LEU A 29 -4.03 10.12 -5.69
N PHE A 30 -3.91 9.21 -4.73
CA PHE A 30 -4.97 8.87 -3.78
C PHE A 30 -4.44 9.07 -2.36
N THR A 31 -5.22 9.74 -1.52
CA THR A 31 -4.91 9.94 -0.11
C THR A 31 -6.12 9.59 0.75
N GLN A 32 -5.87 8.98 1.90
CA GLN A 32 -6.91 8.63 2.86
C GLN A 32 -6.36 8.78 4.27
N GLY A 33 -7.02 9.59 5.09
CA GLY A 33 -6.70 9.77 6.50
C GLY A 33 -7.35 8.71 7.39
N GLY A 34 -6.89 8.64 8.63
CA GLY A 34 -7.42 7.72 9.63
C GLY A 34 -8.60 8.27 10.43
N MET A 35 -9.35 7.37 11.04
CA MET A 35 -10.52 7.68 11.87
C MET A 35 -10.20 7.79 13.37
N PHE A 36 -8.99 7.49 13.80
CA PHE A 36 -8.62 7.59 15.20
C PHE A 36 -8.31 9.02 15.61
N LYS A 37 -8.73 9.41 16.80
CA LYS A 37 -8.30 10.68 17.39
C LYS A 37 -6.85 10.57 17.83
N GLN A 38 -6.09 11.61 17.60
CA GLN A 38 -4.77 11.80 18.19
C GLN A 38 -4.94 12.49 19.54
N PHE A 39 -4.39 11.89 20.58
CA PHE A 39 -4.46 12.43 21.95
C PHE A 39 -3.15 13.07 22.38
N ASN A 40 -2.05 12.76 21.69
CA ASN A 40 -0.73 13.31 21.92
C ASN A 40 -0.14 13.80 20.61
N ALA A 41 0.21 15.08 20.55
CA ALA A 41 0.73 15.72 19.35
C ALA A 41 2.16 15.26 18.95
N THR A 42 2.90 14.61 19.85
CA THR A 42 4.28 14.17 19.60
C THR A 42 4.37 12.84 18.86
N ASP A 43 3.38 11.96 19.05
CA ASP A 43 3.39 10.61 18.46
C ASP A 43 2.21 10.47 17.51
N ASP A 44 2.46 10.60 16.20
CA ASP A 44 1.43 10.38 15.19
C ASP A 44 1.20 8.89 14.96
N PHE A 45 0.19 8.34 15.61
CA PHE A 45 -0.21 6.94 15.55
C PHE A 45 -1.48 6.67 14.73
N ASN A 46 -1.96 7.65 13.96
CA ASN A 46 -3.16 7.48 13.14
C ASN A 46 -2.84 6.69 11.86
N PHE A 47 -3.91 6.12 11.27
CA PHE A 47 -3.82 5.51 9.95
C PHE A 47 -3.72 6.61 8.89
N ASP A 48 -2.79 6.47 7.98
CA ASP A 48 -2.64 7.31 6.80
C ASP A 48 -2.27 6.42 5.62
N TYR A 49 -2.92 6.66 4.48
CA TYR A 49 -2.64 5.92 3.26
C TYR A 49 -2.48 6.89 2.10
N LYS A 50 -1.37 6.75 1.37
CA LYS A 50 -1.06 7.50 0.16
C LYS A 50 -0.67 6.54 -0.95
N ARG A 51 -1.21 6.76 -2.16
CA ARG A 51 -0.86 5.97 -3.33
C ARG A 51 -0.67 6.87 -4.54
N TYR A 52 0.49 6.76 -5.15
CA TYR A 52 0.83 7.34 -6.42
C TYR A 52 0.76 6.26 -7.48
N ASN A 53 -0.06 6.45 -8.51
CA ASN A 53 -0.11 5.58 -9.67
C ASN A 53 0.51 6.31 -10.85
N TYR A 54 1.22 5.59 -11.70
CA TYR A 54 1.76 6.13 -12.94
C TYR A 54 1.65 5.08 -14.05
N ARG A 55 1.42 5.57 -15.28
CA ARG A 55 1.36 4.75 -16.47
C ARG A 55 1.83 5.56 -17.68
N ALA A 56 2.64 4.93 -18.51
CA ALA A 56 3.04 5.44 -19.81
C ALA A 56 2.94 4.32 -20.84
N ASN A 57 2.23 4.55 -21.92
CA ASN A 57 2.15 3.66 -23.06
C ASN A 57 2.66 4.42 -24.28
N LEU A 58 3.53 3.78 -25.06
CA LEU A 58 4.10 4.31 -26.28
C LEU A 58 4.02 3.23 -27.36
N ASP A 59 3.38 3.58 -28.47
CA ASP A 59 3.44 2.82 -29.72
C ASP A 59 4.20 3.63 -30.74
N PHE A 60 5.26 3.06 -31.29
CA PHE A 60 6.14 3.72 -32.23
C PHE A 60 6.33 2.85 -33.47
N ASP A 61 5.88 3.36 -34.61
CA ASP A 61 6.13 2.78 -35.93
C ASP A 61 7.58 3.07 -36.34
N VAL A 62 8.51 2.17 -35.97
CA VAL A 62 9.94 2.28 -36.30
C VAL A 62 10.16 2.28 -37.81
N THR A 63 9.37 1.43 -38.48
CA THR A 63 9.25 1.40 -39.93
C THR A 63 7.80 1.15 -40.35
N LYS A 64 7.47 1.17 -41.63
CA LYS A 64 6.13 0.80 -42.13
C LYS A 64 5.70 -0.64 -41.77
N THR A 65 6.66 -1.47 -41.42
CA THR A 65 6.43 -2.89 -41.09
C THR A 65 6.79 -3.27 -39.67
N THR A 66 7.40 -2.36 -38.90
CA THR A 66 7.91 -2.61 -37.55
C THR A 66 7.24 -1.67 -36.56
N LEU A 67 6.50 -2.23 -35.60
CA LEU A 67 5.88 -1.52 -34.46
C LEU A 67 6.60 -1.91 -33.16
N LEU A 68 7.07 -0.92 -32.42
CA LEU A 68 7.59 -1.05 -31.07
C LEU A 68 6.54 -0.51 -30.10
N SER A 69 6.09 -1.35 -29.18
CA SER A 69 5.21 -0.95 -28.07
C SER A 69 5.97 -1.01 -26.77
N VAL A 70 5.91 0.07 -25.99
CA VAL A 70 6.50 0.19 -24.65
C VAL A 70 5.40 0.56 -23.67
N ASN A 71 5.16 -0.28 -22.66
CA ASN A 71 4.24 0.02 -21.60
C ASN A 71 4.98 -0.01 -20.26
N ILE A 72 4.90 1.09 -19.54
CA ILE A 72 5.45 1.22 -18.20
C ILE A 72 4.31 1.61 -17.28
N GLY A 73 4.14 0.91 -16.18
CA GLY A 73 3.14 1.24 -15.19
C GLY A 73 3.57 0.81 -13.81
N GLY A 74 2.97 1.43 -12.81
CA GLY A 74 3.26 1.04 -11.45
C GLY A 74 2.56 1.90 -10.42
N ARG A 75 2.90 1.63 -9.18
CA ARG A 75 2.39 2.38 -8.05
C ARG A 75 3.41 2.44 -6.91
N ILE A 76 3.35 3.51 -6.17
CA ILE A 76 4.05 3.69 -4.91
C ILE A 76 2.98 3.88 -3.85
N GLU A 77 2.94 2.99 -2.88
CA GLU A 77 1.99 3.02 -1.76
C GLU A 77 2.75 3.26 -0.46
N THR A 78 2.25 4.18 0.35
CA THR A 78 2.73 4.38 1.71
C THR A 78 1.55 4.22 2.65
N LYS A 79 1.64 3.23 3.53
CA LYS A 79 0.64 2.96 4.57
C LYS A 79 1.29 3.19 5.92
N ARG A 80 0.74 4.12 6.70
CA ARG A 80 1.12 4.37 8.08
C ARG A 80 0.07 3.79 9.01
N THR A 81 0.51 3.08 10.04
CA THR A 81 -0.36 2.46 11.05
C THR A 81 0.27 2.61 12.43
N PRO A 82 -0.51 2.50 13.51
CA PRO A 82 0.08 2.38 14.85
C PRO A 82 1.08 1.24 14.93
N GLU A 83 2.14 1.43 15.71
CA GLU A 83 3.16 0.40 15.99
C GLU A 83 2.69 -0.48 17.14
N SER A 84 1.61 -1.22 16.98
CA SER A 84 1.07 -2.15 17.98
C SER A 84 1.46 -3.60 17.73
N GLY A 85 2.07 -3.90 16.59
CA GLY A 85 2.26 -5.28 16.12
C GLY A 85 0.96 -5.99 15.74
N GLU A 86 -0.16 -5.28 15.81
CA GLU A 86 -1.50 -5.83 15.58
C GLU A 86 -2.03 -5.35 14.23
N ASP A 87 -2.81 -6.20 13.58
CA ASP A 87 -3.54 -5.80 12.38
C ASP A 87 -4.73 -4.89 12.74
N GLN A 88 -5.33 -4.28 11.73
CA GLN A 88 -6.46 -3.38 11.90
C GLN A 88 -7.67 -4.07 12.57
N ASN A 89 -7.89 -5.36 12.30
CA ASN A 89 -9.00 -6.13 12.87
C ASN A 89 -8.79 -6.35 14.38
N GLN A 90 -7.56 -6.62 14.81
CA GLN A 90 -7.24 -6.75 16.22
C GLN A 90 -7.44 -5.44 16.99
N LEU A 91 -7.07 -4.30 16.39
CA LEU A 91 -7.35 -2.99 16.96
C LEU A 91 -8.85 -2.74 17.15
N PHE A 92 -9.66 -3.02 16.12
CA PHE A 92 -11.11 -2.88 16.21
C PHE A 92 -11.71 -3.86 17.22
N ARG A 93 -11.24 -5.11 17.29
CA ARG A 93 -11.67 -6.07 18.32
C ARG A 93 -11.44 -5.54 19.72
N LYS A 94 -10.28 -4.97 20.02
CA LYS A 94 -9.99 -4.42 21.35
C LYS A 94 -10.87 -3.22 21.67
N LEU A 95 -11.15 -2.34 20.72
CA LEU A 95 -12.11 -1.25 20.90
C LEU A 95 -13.53 -1.77 21.16
N TYR A 96 -13.93 -2.81 20.44
CA TYR A 96 -15.26 -3.41 20.59
C TYR A 96 -15.43 -4.22 21.88
N TRP A 97 -14.37 -4.87 22.35
CA TRP A 97 -14.37 -5.67 23.59
C TRP A 97 -14.05 -4.85 24.83
N ALA A 98 -13.69 -3.57 24.69
CA ALA A 98 -13.46 -2.71 25.84
C ALA A 98 -14.72 -2.62 26.69
N VAL A 99 -14.61 -3.06 27.94
CA VAL A 99 -15.73 -2.96 28.91
C VAL A 99 -15.89 -1.51 29.36
N PRO A 100 -17.11 -1.03 29.67
CA PRO A 100 -17.36 0.35 30.06
C PRO A 100 -16.53 0.84 31.25
N PHE A 101 -16.13 -0.07 32.13
CA PHE A 101 -15.32 0.21 33.31
C PHE A 101 -13.83 -0.10 33.17
N ALA A 102 -13.35 -0.36 31.96
CA ALA A 102 -11.93 -0.64 31.70
C ALA A 102 -11.01 0.55 32.03
N GLY A 103 -11.54 1.75 32.02
CA GLY A 103 -10.81 2.97 32.40
C GLY A 103 -11.56 4.23 32.04
N ALA A 104 -11.13 5.35 32.62
CA ALA A 104 -11.67 6.67 32.30
C ALA A 104 -11.24 7.19 30.92
N GLY A 105 -10.36 6.46 30.20
CA GLY A 105 -9.82 6.86 28.92
C GLY A 105 -8.67 7.83 29.04
N ILE A 106 -8.75 8.97 28.38
CA ILE A 106 -7.75 10.04 28.48
C ILE A 106 -8.27 11.16 29.37
N VAL A 107 -7.60 11.38 30.47
CA VAL A 107 -7.89 12.43 31.47
C VAL A 107 -6.65 13.32 31.57
N ASN A 108 -6.80 14.62 31.30
CA ASN A 108 -5.72 15.61 31.32
C ASN A 108 -4.51 15.22 30.44
N GLY A 109 -4.76 14.53 29.31
CA GLY A 109 -3.71 14.08 28.41
C GLY A 109 -3.06 12.75 28.78
N GLU A 110 -3.42 12.16 29.90
CA GLU A 110 -2.88 10.89 30.40
C GLU A 110 -3.91 9.75 30.27
N ARG A 111 -3.43 8.56 29.94
CA ARG A 111 -4.28 7.37 29.86
C ARG A 111 -4.54 6.83 31.27
N VAL A 112 -5.81 6.77 31.64
CA VAL A 112 -6.27 6.25 32.94
C VAL A 112 -7.03 4.94 32.72
N VAL A 113 -6.54 3.86 33.31
CA VAL A 113 -7.14 2.52 33.27
C VAL A 113 -7.57 2.11 34.66
N SER A 114 -8.55 1.21 34.74
CA SER A 114 -9.00 0.67 36.05
C SER A 114 -7.89 -0.15 36.70
N ASN A 115 -7.92 -0.24 38.03
CA ASN A 115 -6.97 -1.03 38.78
C ASN A 115 -7.22 -2.53 38.56
N SER A 116 -6.21 -3.26 38.08
CA SER A 116 -6.27 -4.70 37.83
C SER A 116 -6.40 -5.56 39.08
N GLU A 117 -6.03 -5.03 40.24
CA GLU A 117 -6.24 -5.71 41.54
C GLU A 117 -7.71 -5.80 41.92
N VAL A 118 -8.52 -4.84 41.43
CA VAL A 118 -9.96 -4.78 41.71
C VAL A 118 -10.81 -5.38 40.60
N LEU A 119 -10.33 -5.26 39.34
CA LEU A 119 -11.04 -5.69 38.16
C LEU A 119 -10.12 -6.53 37.25
N PRO A 120 -10.21 -7.87 37.30
CA PRO A 120 -9.27 -8.77 36.59
C PRO A 120 -9.31 -8.69 35.07
N PHE A 121 -10.25 -7.97 34.45
CA PHE A 121 -10.41 -7.84 33.01
C PHE A 121 -9.98 -6.46 32.45
N THR A 122 -9.16 -5.70 33.15
CA THR A 122 -8.82 -4.31 32.83
C THR A 122 -7.81 -4.15 31.69
N GLY A 123 -7.21 -5.23 31.18
CA GLY A 123 -6.23 -5.17 30.10
C GLY A 123 -6.76 -4.74 28.72
N VAL A 124 -8.09 -4.59 28.56
CA VAL A 124 -8.73 -4.28 27.27
C VAL A 124 -9.47 -2.96 27.35
N ASP A 125 -8.72 -1.87 27.36
CA ASP A 125 -9.29 -0.50 27.38
C ASP A 125 -9.44 0.11 25.96
N GLY A 126 -9.13 -0.64 24.90
CA GLY A 126 -9.18 -0.20 23.52
C GLY A 126 -8.09 0.79 23.12
N LEU A 127 -7.47 1.50 24.05
CA LEU A 127 -6.40 2.47 23.79
C LEU A 127 -5.01 1.83 23.90
N SER A 128 -4.89 0.71 24.61
CA SER A 128 -3.61 0.04 24.93
C SER A 128 -2.77 -0.32 23.70
N SER A 129 -3.42 -0.51 22.56
CA SER A 129 -2.77 -0.96 21.33
C SER A 129 -2.25 0.17 20.43
N TYR A 130 -2.66 1.41 20.68
CA TYR A 130 -2.23 2.52 19.82
C TYR A 130 -1.82 3.80 20.57
N TYR A 131 -2.28 4.01 21.80
CA TYR A 131 -1.90 5.21 22.56
C TYR A 131 -0.44 5.12 23.02
N GLY A 132 0.38 6.07 22.55
CA GLY A 132 1.79 6.16 22.93
C GLY A 132 2.69 5.02 22.42
N LYS A 133 2.26 4.27 21.45
CA LYS A 133 3.03 3.14 20.88
C LYS A 133 3.97 3.53 19.74
N GLY A 134 3.79 4.72 19.16
CA GLY A 134 4.47 5.11 17.95
C GLY A 134 3.75 4.62 16.68
N PHE A 135 4.47 4.48 15.59
CA PHE A 135 3.89 4.13 14.30
C PHE A 135 4.83 3.26 13.46
N GLN A 136 4.27 2.57 12.49
CA GLN A 136 5.02 1.94 11.42
C GLN A 136 4.57 2.46 10.06
N THR A 137 5.53 2.57 9.14
CA THR A 137 5.31 3.01 7.77
C THR A 137 5.77 1.92 6.83
N LYS A 138 4.82 1.32 6.10
CA LYS A 138 5.11 0.38 5.02
C LYS A 138 5.04 1.11 3.70
N THR A 139 6.14 1.10 2.94
CA THR A 139 6.21 1.60 1.57
C THR A 139 6.30 0.42 0.62
N THR A 140 5.37 0.33 -0.32
CA THR A 140 5.35 -0.69 -1.37
C THR A 140 5.52 -0.03 -2.72
N ASN A 141 6.46 -0.52 -3.53
CA ASN A 141 6.68 -0.08 -4.90
C ASN A 141 6.42 -1.25 -5.84
N VAL A 142 5.59 -1.00 -6.84
CA VAL A 142 5.31 -1.94 -7.93
C VAL A 142 5.69 -1.29 -9.24
N LEU A 143 6.49 -1.99 -10.03
CA LEU A 143 6.90 -1.59 -11.37
C LEU A 143 6.56 -2.72 -12.34
N ASN A 144 5.86 -2.39 -13.41
CA ASN A 144 5.57 -3.27 -14.53
C ASN A 144 6.11 -2.62 -15.81
N VAL A 145 6.90 -3.36 -16.57
CA VAL A 145 7.45 -2.93 -17.85
C VAL A 145 7.16 -4.01 -18.88
N ASP A 146 6.47 -3.64 -19.94
CA ASP A 146 6.23 -4.49 -21.10
C ASP A 146 6.85 -3.87 -22.35
N LEU A 147 7.61 -4.66 -23.07
CA LEU A 147 8.18 -4.32 -24.37
C LEU A 147 7.66 -5.31 -25.41
N ALA A 148 7.13 -4.83 -26.52
CA ALA A 148 6.72 -5.69 -27.61
C ALA A 148 7.21 -5.12 -28.95
N LEU A 149 7.84 -5.97 -29.74
CA LEU A 149 8.24 -5.68 -31.11
C LEU A 149 7.41 -6.55 -32.05
N ASN A 150 6.65 -5.92 -32.92
CA ASN A 150 5.88 -6.58 -33.97
C ASN A 150 6.49 -6.26 -35.33
N GLN A 151 6.90 -7.29 -36.04
CA GLN A 151 7.46 -7.20 -37.38
C GLN A 151 6.55 -7.91 -38.39
N LYS A 152 6.04 -7.17 -39.39
CA LYS A 152 5.35 -7.76 -40.55
C LYS A 152 6.38 -8.37 -41.47
N LEU A 153 6.12 -9.58 -41.91
CA LEU A 153 6.98 -10.38 -42.79
C LEU A 153 6.31 -10.60 -44.17
N ASP A 154 5.55 -9.62 -44.64
CA ASP A 154 4.83 -9.68 -45.91
C ASP A 154 5.77 -9.89 -47.11
N PHE A 155 7.06 -9.58 -46.96
CA PHE A 155 8.10 -9.86 -47.94
C PHE A 155 8.43 -11.35 -48.10
N ILE A 156 8.13 -12.17 -47.06
CA ILE A 156 8.25 -13.64 -47.13
C ILE A 156 6.93 -14.22 -47.62
N THR A 157 5.83 -13.90 -46.91
CA THR A 157 4.50 -14.26 -47.35
C THR A 157 3.46 -13.29 -46.75
N LYS A 158 2.51 -12.87 -47.58
CA LYS A 158 1.46 -11.92 -47.16
C LYS A 158 0.70 -12.43 -45.97
N GLY A 159 0.57 -11.59 -44.94
CA GLY A 159 -0.17 -11.89 -43.72
C GLY A 159 0.66 -12.60 -42.67
N LEU A 160 1.95 -12.81 -42.85
CA LEU A 160 2.85 -13.33 -41.84
C LEU A 160 3.40 -12.18 -40.99
N SER A 161 3.50 -12.39 -39.69
CA SER A 161 4.17 -11.47 -38.74
C SER A 161 4.82 -12.22 -37.61
N VAL A 162 5.85 -11.65 -37.03
CA VAL A 162 6.52 -12.13 -35.83
C VAL A 162 6.34 -11.09 -34.71
N LYS A 163 6.07 -11.56 -33.51
CA LYS A 163 5.99 -10.74 -32.30
C LYS A 163 6.99 -11.27 -31.28
N LEU A 164 7.84 -10.38 -30.81
CA LEU A 164 8.69 -10.60 -29.64
C LEU A 164 8.13 -9.74 -28.49
N LYS A 165 7.83 -10.35 -27.34
CA LYS A 165 7.38 -9.63 -26.15
C LYS A 165 8.25 -10.01 -24.96
N GLY A 166 8.64 -9.00 -24.18
CA GLY A 166 9.27 -9.14 -22.88
C GLY A 166 8.47 -8.38 -21.83
N ALA A 167 8.27 -8.96 -20.66
CA ALA A 167 7.69 -8.28 -19.53
C ALA A 167 8.54 -8.48 -18.29
N TYR A 168 8.62 -7.43 -17.48
CA TYR A 168 9.28 -7.43 -16.18
C TYR A 168 8.38 -6.83 -15.14
N ASN A 169 8.08 -7.60 -14.10
CA ASN A 169 7.30 -7.16 -12.95
C ASN A 169 8.19 -7.20 -11.72
N SER A 170 8.21 -6.12 -10.97
CA SER A 170 8.96 -6.01 -9.72
C SER A 170 8.08 -5.40 -8.65
N GLU A 171 8.04 -6.06 -7.51
CA GLU A 171 7.43 -5.52 -6.30
C GLU A 171 8.47 -5.56 -5.19
N TYR A 172 8.64 -4.47 -4.47
CA TYR A 172 9.37 -4.45 -3.23
C TYR A 172 8.62 -3.65 -2.17
N ALA A 173 8.66 -4.12 -0.95
CA ALA A 173 8.10 -3.42 0.19
C ALA A 173 9.16 -3.27 1.29
N ASN A 174 9.14 -2.12 1.93
CA ASN A 174 9.98 -1.79 3.08
C ASN A 174 9.07 -1.28 4.21
N THR A 175 9.27 -1.79 5.42
CA THR A 175 8.59 -1.35 6.63
C THR A 175 9.61 -0.73 7.58
N LYS A 176 9.35 0.51 7.98
CA LYS A 176 10.10 1.21 9.03
C LYS A 176 9.16 1.42 10.21
N LYS A 177 9.68 1.29 11.42
CA LYS A 177 8.92 1.53 12.64
C LYS A 177 9.57 2.59 13.50
N ALA A 178 8.75 3.34 14.20
CA ALA A 178 9.11 4.26 15.23
C ALA A 178 8.33 3.85 16.48
N SER A 179 8.98 3.24 17.44
CA SER A 179 8.38 2.69 18.64
C SER A 179 8.56 3.62 19.81
N SER A 180 7.53 3.79 20.60
CA SER A 180 7.57 4.52 21.87
C SER A 180 6.73 3.81 22.92
N SER A 181 6.84 4.23 24.16
CA SER A 181 5.93 3.83 25.24
C SER A 181 5.48 5.05 26.01
N LYS A 182 4.24 5.01 26.48
CA LYS A 182 3.67 5.99 27.41
C LYS A 182 3.24 5.28 28.68
N ALA A 183 3.56 5.90 29.79
CA ALA A 183 3.01 5.49 31.07
C ALA A 183 1.49 5.57 31.05
N TYR A 184 0.86 4.83 31.93
CA TYR A 184 -0.56 4.92 32.21
C TYR A 184 -0.78 5.06 33.71
N TYR A 185 -1.97 5.45 34.09
CA TYR A 185 -2.31 5.72 35.47
C TYR A 185 -3.49 4.85 35.90
N THR A 186 -3.52 4.47 37.18
CA THR A 186 -4.67 3.80 37.80
C THR A 186 -5.18 4.61 38.98
N PRO A 187 -6.48 4.72 39.15
CA PRO A 187 -7.04 5.37 40.33
C PRO A 187 -6.81 4.50 41.58
N VAL A 188 -6.41 5.15 42.68
CA VAL A 188 -6.21 4.53 43.99
C VAL A 188 -7.01 5.35 45.00
N ALA A 189 -7.88 4.66 45.76
CA ALA A 189 -8.62 5.28 46.86
C ALA A 189 -7.68 5.48 48.04
N ASN A 190 -7.65 6.69 48.58
CA ASN A 190 -6.90 7.03 49.76
C ASN A 190 -7.77 6.85 51.03
N ALA A 191 -7.15 6.80 52.19
CA ALA A 191 -7.83 6.60 53.47
C ALA A 191 -8.78 7.77 53.82
N ASP A 192 -8.56 8.96 53.27
CA ASP A 192 -9.40 10.14 53.46
C ASP A 192 -10.60 10.21 52.48
N GLY A 193 -10.80 9.16 51.67
CA GLY A 193 -11.85 9.09 50.65
C GLY A 193 -11.52 9.83 49.33
N SER A 194 -10.35 10.45 49.23
CA SER A 194 -9.89 11.05 47.97
C SER A 194 -9.37 9.97 47.02
N ILE A 195 -9.29 10.33 45.71
CA ILE A 195 -8.72 9.46 44.66
C ILE A 195 -7.41 10.07 44.18
N SER A 196 -6.33 9.31 44.28
CA SER A 196 -5.05 9.63 43.67
C SER A 196 -4.79 8.78 42.42
N LEU A 197 -3.94 9.24 41.51
CA LEU A 197 -3.54 8.49 40.34
C LEU A 197 -2.12 7.94 40.53
N ARG A 198 -2.00 6.61 40.51
CA ARG A 198 -0.70 5.94 40.56
C ARG A 198 -0.19 5.71 39.13
N LYS A 199 1.04 6.17 38.85
CA LYS A 199 1.71 5.99 37.58
C LYS A 199 2.26 4.56 37.46
N TYR A 200 2.06 3.96 36.27
CA TYR A 200 2.64 2.68 35.86
C TYR A 200 3.37 2.80 34.54
N GLY A 201 4.49 2.08 34.42
CA GLY A 201 5.36 2.13 33.25
C GLY A 201 6.19 3.42 33.16
N THR A 202 6.89 3.57 32.05
CA THR A 202 7.76 4.71 31.78
C THR A 202 7.48 5.28 30.41
N ASP A 203 7.63 6.59 30.27
CA ASP A 203 7.63 7.25 28.99
C ASP A 203 8.98 7.01 28.29
N SER A 204 8.96 6.66 27.02
CA SER A 204 10.17 6.61 26.19
C SER A 204 10.07 7.55 25.01
N GLN A 205 11.22 8.02 24.53
CA GLN A 205 11.28 8.73 23.26
C GLN A 205 11.08 7.75 22.09
N LEU A 206 10.73 8.29 20.90
CA LEU A 206 10.65 7.50 19.70
C LEU A 206 12.00 6.88 19.34
N SER A 207 12.01 5.56 19.21
CA SER A 207 13.14 4.78 18.72
C SER A 207 12.84 4.27 17.32
N TYR A 208 13.71 4.60 16.36
CA TYR A 208 13.53 4.21 14.96
C TYR A 208 14.25 2.90 14.68
N GLY A 209 13.60 2.02 13.92
CA GLY A 209 14.16 0.74 13.53
C GLY A 209 13.43 0.12 12.34
N GLU A 210 13.94 -1.01 11.92
CA GLU A 210 13.30 -1.87 10.92
C GLU A 210 12.92 -3.20 11.60
N PRO A 211 11.73 -3.75 11.36
CA PRO A 211 11.39 -5.08 11.85
C PRO A 211 12.20 -6.14 11.08
N ASP A 212 12.44 -7.31 11.68
CA ASP A 212 13.25 -8.39 11.10
C ASP A 212 12.79 -8.81 9.69
N ASN A 213 11.49 -8.74 9.41
CA ASN A 213 10.89 -8.99 8.10
C ASN A 213 10.42 -7.69 7.42
N GLY A 214 11.12 -6.57 7.65
CA GLY A 214 10.75 -5.25 7.15
C GLY A 214 10.90 -5.07 5.65
N PHE A 215 11.65 -5.93 4.98
CA PHE A 215 11.91 -5.86 3.55
C PHE A 215 11.42 -7.13 2.83
N SER A 216 10.70 -6.94 1.74
CA SER A 216 10.31 -8.02 0.83
C SER A 216 10.51 -7.60 -0.62
N LYS A 217 10.87 -8.54 -1.48
CA LYS A 217 11.07 -8.33 -2.91
C LYS A 217 10.62 -9.54 -3.71
N ALA A 218 9.80 -9.28 -4.74
CA ALA A 218 9.40 -10.26 -5.74
C ALA A 218 9.73 -9.73 -7.14
N ARG A 219 10.10 -10.62 -8.06
CA ARG A 219 10.39 -10.30 -9.45
C ARG A 219 9.93 -11.43 -10.33
N ASN A 220 9.28 -11.10 -11.44
CA ASN A 220 8.85 -12.03 -12.46
C ASN A 220 9.28 -11.53 -13.83
N TRP A 221 9.72 -12.47 -14.67
CA TRP A 221 10.08 -12.23 -16.07
C TRP A 221 9.14 -13.03 -16.96
N TYR A 222 8.80 -12.46 -18.07
CA TYR A 222 8.03 -13.12 -19.11
C TYR A 222 8.66 -12.82 -20.46
N MET A 223 8.82 -13.83 -21.30
CA MET A 223 9.26 -13.70 -22.69
C MET A 223 8.36 -14.53 -23.60
N GLU A 224 7.99 -13.95 -24.72
CA GLU A 224 7.14 -14.58 -25.75
C GLU A 224 7.73 -14.30 -27.13
N LEU A 225 7.87 -15.34 -27.93
CA LEU A 225 8.08 -15.27 -29.35
C LEU A 225 6.86 -15.90 -30.03
N ALA A 226 6.14 -15.12 -30.84
CA ALA A 226 4.95 -15.60 -31.52
C ALA A 226 5.07 -15.35 -33.03
N LEU A 227 4.73 -16.35 -33.82
CA LEU A 227 4.56 -16.27 -35.26
C LEU A 227 3.07 -16.28 -35.56
N ASN A 228 2.58 -15.23 -36.19
CA ASN A 228 1.19 -15.05 -36.56
C ASN A 228 1.04 -15.07 -38.08
N TYR A 229 0.04 -15.79 -38.57
CA TYR A 229 -0.36 -15.77 -39.96
C TYR A 229 -1.84 -15.48 -40.04
N ALA A 230 -2.21 -14.49 -40.87
CA ALA A 230 -3.59 -14.14 -41.11
C ALA A 230 -3.78 -13.71 -42.58
N ARG A 231 -4.52 -14.50 -43.37
CA ARG A 231 -4.74 -14.21 -44.77
C ARG A 231 -6.12 -14.64 -45.26
N LYS A 232 -6.70 -13.83 -46.13
CA LYS A 232 -7.95 -14.14 -46.79
C LYS A 232 -7.65 -14.72 -48.20
N PHE A 233 -8.27 -15.87 -48.51
CA PHE A 233 -8.23 -16.57 -49.78
C PHE A 233 -9.66 -16.70 -50.31
N GLY A 234 -10.05 -15.81 -51.25
CA GLY A 234 -11.43 -15.74 -51.69
C GLY A 234 -12.38 -15.48 -50.52
N ASP A 235 -13.30 -16.39 -50.22
CA ASP A 235 -14.24 -16.29 -49.10
C ASP A 235 -13.74 -16.93 -47.80
N HIS A 236 -12.55 -17.55 -47.81
CA HIS A 236 -11.96 -18.23 -46.66
C HIS A 236 -10.96 -17.34 -45.95
N ASN A 237 -11.09 -17.22 -44.63
CA ASN A 237 -10.11 -16.58 -43.76
C ASN A 237 -9.32 -17.66 -43.03
N VAL A 238 -7.99 -17.65 -43.24
CA VAL A 238 -7.06 -18.57 -42.58
C VAL A 238 -6.24 -17.79 -41.57
N THR A 239 -6.27 -18.26 -40.31
CA THR A 239 -5.45 -17.71 -39.21
C THR A 239 -4.70 -18.84 -38.53
N ALA A 240 -3.44 -18.60 -38.23
CA ALA A 240 -2.61 -19.53 -37.43
C ALA A 240 -1.73 -18.74 -36.47
N LEU A 241 -1.50 -19.34 -35.30
CA LEU A 241 -0.61 -18.80 -34.27
C LEU A 241 0.28 -19.92 -33.77
N LEU A 242 1.58 -19.67 -33.76
CA LEU A 242 2.58 -20.51 -33.08
C LEU A 242 3.29 -19.60 -32.08
N SER A 243 3.32 -19.98 -30.80
CA SER A 243 4.02 -19.21 -29.78
C SER A 243 4.90 -20.09 -28.90
N LEU A 244 6.05 -19.52 -28.52
CA LEU A 244 6.96 -20.03 -27.52
C LEU A 244 6.97 -19.04 -26.35
N ILE A 245 6.70 -19.54 -25.14
CA ILE A 245 6.58 -18.74 -23.92
C ILE A 245 7.57 -19.25 -22.89
N HIS A 246 8.28 -18.31 -22.25
CA HIS A 246 9.10 -18.56 -21.07
C HIS A 246 8.63 -17.65 -19.93
N ILE A 247 8.47 -18.23 -18.72
CA ILE A 247 7.99 -17.53 -17.52
C ILE A 247 9.02 -17.70 -16.40
#